data_7b6c67dea5852321d0ccea6ac1fcf518
#
_entry.id   7b6c67dea5852321d0ccea6ac1fcf518
#
_cell.length_a   1.000
_cell.length_b   1.000
_cell.length_c   1.000
_cell.angle_alpha   90.00
_cell.angle_beta   90.00
_cell.angle_gamma   90.00
#
_symmetry.space_group_name_H-M   'P 1'
#
loop_
_entity.id
_entity.type
_entity.pdbx_description
1 polymer ?
#
loop_
_entity_poly.entity_id
_entity_poly.type
_entity_poly.pdbx_seq_one_letter_code
_entity_poly.pdbx_strand_id
1 'polypeptide(L)'
;MKHWSLALALALGATALPDSARGQPGAAASKLHVDTQYFTLPNGLKVVLTKDTIAPTVTVAVYYGIGFRVEPKDRTGFAHLFEHLMFQGSKNAPKGVFDKTITNSGGVNNGSTRFDYTNYYEVVPSGALERMLWLEADRMANPVIDATVLKNQQGVVGNEIKVNVLNQPYSTWPWIDLPMLANVNWYNSHNFYGELKEVEAATVPDAQAFSKRFYRPNNAVLVIAGDIDYAATRVMVEKYFSSIPAAAPVEQPDISEPRQTAEKFRSRVDALAPKPGYAAGYHVPERGTPEWYAMGLIDQILVKGDDSRLYRKIVQETGIAGELGGGINADLGNMFNYRGPMLWSFSFTHDPTHTTEQITKVVDEVIEDLRTKPVSAAELERARTKMRSDLYGTIDGSYRLGLVDLLAVYALFNDNPDEINRIEEGFVKVTPELIQKTAQEYLRKTNRSIYVVEPAAARSNAAKGGK
;
A
#
# COMPACT_ATOMS: atom_id res chain seq x y z
N MET A 1 9.61 62.20 26.00
CA MET A 1 8.65 63.31 25.92
C MET A 1 7.36 62.82 25.28
N LYS A 2 6.28 62.93 26.03
CA LYS A 2 4.85 62.86 25.68
C LYS A 2 4.31 61.59 25.03
N HIS A 3 3.64 60.82 25.93
CA HIS A 3 2.59 59.81 25.72
C HIS A 3 1.38 60.43 25.01
N TRP A 4 0.74 59.68 24.13
CA TRP A 4 -0.66 59.86 23.82
C TRP A 4 -1.34 58.47 23.73
N SER A 5 -2.12 58.19 24.77
CA SER A 5 -3.03 57.07 24.84
C SER A 5 -4.35 57.47 24.15
N LEU A 6 -4.78 56.69 23.18
CA LEU A 6 -6.12 56.80 22.62
C LEU A 6 -6.93 55.56 23.08
N ALA A 7 -7.86 55.78 23.98
CA ALA A 7 -8.84 54.81 24.40
C ALA A 7 -9.97 54.75 23.36
N LEU A 8 -10.18 53.61 22.72
CA LEU A 8 -11.32 53.40 21.81
C LEU A 8 -12.36 52.58 22.58
N ALA A 9 -13.51 53.22 22.89
CA ALA A 9 -14.67 52.60 23.47
C ALA A 9 -15.38 51.74 22.44
N LEU A 10 -15.41 50.40 22.63
CA LEU A 10 -16.26 49.49 21.88
C LEU A 10 -17.67 49.49 22.44
N ALA A 11 -18.62 50.04 21.69
CA ALA A 11 -20.02 49.85 21.93
C ALA A 11 -20.47 48.44 21.52
N LEU A 12 -20.85 47.59 22.45
CA LEU A 12 -21.50 46.31 22.20
C LEU A 12 -22.93 46.53 21.68
N GLY A 13 -23.08 46.51 20.37
CA GLY A 13 -24.37 46.34 19.69
C GLY A 13 -24.73 44.85 19.65
N ALA A 14 -25.67 44.41 20.46
CA ALA A 14 -26.27 43.08 20.34
C ALA A 14 -27.14 43.03 19.07
N THR A 15 -26.57 42.57 17.98
CA THR A 15 -27.35 42.15 16.82
C THR A 15 -27.78 40.71 17.00
N ALA A 16 -29.09 40.51 17.13
CA ALA A 16 -29.68 39.16 17.09
C ALA A 16 -29.36 38.52 15.76
N LEU A 17 -28.60 37.44 15.76
CA LEU A 17 -28.37 36.58 14.59
C LEU A 17 -29.71 35.92 14.22
N PRO A 18 -30.08 35.87 12.96
CA PRO A 18 -31.29 35.19 12.51
C PRO A 18 -31.11 33.67 12.72
N ASP A 19 -32.18 33.07 13.24
CA ASP A 19 -32.32 31.63 13.58
C ASP A 19 -32.43 30.74 12.30
N SER A 20 -31.53 30.94 11.33
CA SER A 20 -31.50 30.23 10.04
C SER A 20 -30.36 29.23 9.89
N ALA A 21 -29.71 28.84 10.99
CA ALA A 21 -28.76 27.72 11.01
C ALA A 21 -29.43 26.40 11.42
N ARG A 22 -30.68 26.16 11.05
CA ARG A 22 -31.18 24.80 10.93
C ARG A 22 -30.56 24.22 9.68
N GLY A 23 -29.48 23.44 9.86
CA GLY A 23 -28.91 22.67 8.78
C GLY A 23 -30.03 21.94 8.04
N GLN A 24 -30.10 22.15 6.74
CA GLN A 24 -30.94 21.30 5.88
C GLN A 24 -30.63 19.84 6.24
N PRO A 25 -31.63 18.95 6.32
CA PRO A 25 -31.39 17.51 6.40
C PRO A 25 -30.43 17.20 5.27
N GLY A 26 -29.20 16.74 5.61
CA GLY A 26 -28.14 16.53 4.64
C GLY A 26 -28.70 15.74 3.47
N ALA A 27 -28.52 16.25 2.25
CA ALA A 27 -28.73 15.47 1.04
C ALA A 27 -28.05 14.13 1.29
N ALA A 28 -28.77 13.02 1.11
CA ALA A 28 -28.19 11.68 1.27
C ALA A 28 -26.88 11.69 0.48
N ALA A 29 -25.77 11.49 1.18
CA ALA A 29 -24.45 11.59 0.57
C ALA A 29 -24.47 10.68 -0.66
N SER A 30 -24.16 11.25 -1.84
CA SER A 30 -24.17 10.49 -3.09
C SER A 30 -23.27 9.28 -2.92
N LYS A 31 -23.78 8.10 -3.27
CA LYS A 31 -22.98 6.87 -3.29
C LYS A 31 -21.80 7.07 -4.23
N LEU A 32 -20.61 6.60 -3.83
CA LEU A 32 -19.45 6.57 -4.72
C LEU A 32 -19.83 5.93 -6.06
N HIS A 33 -19.57 6.63 -7.13
CA HIS A 33 -19.74 6.11 -8.48
C HIS A 33 -18.59 6.61 -9.35
N VAL A 34 -17.79 5.68 -9.83
CA VAL A 34 -16.72 5.89 -10.79
C VAL A 34 -17.19 5.28 -12.11
N ASP A 35 -17.39 6.14 -13.13
CA ASP A 35 -17.72 5.66 -14.47
C ASP A 35 -16.47 5.15 -15.16
N THR A 36 -16.51 3.90 -15.65
CA THR A 36 -15.37 3.24 -16.27
C THR A 36 -15.72 2.66 -17.62
N GLN A 37 -14.77 2.70 -18.56
CA GLN A 37 -14.77 1.83 -19.72
C GLN A 37 -13.67 0.78 -19.57
N TYR A 38 -14.04 -0.49 -19.58
CA TYR A 38 -13.14 -1.61 -19.48
C TYR A 38 -13.21 -2.49 -20.72
N PHE A 39 -12.04 -2.80 -21.31
CA PHE A 39 -11.91 -3.68 -22.45
C PHE A 39 -10.54 -4.36 -22.49
N THR A 40 -10.44 -5.44 -23.23
CA THR A 40 -9.18 -6.18 -23.44
C THR A 40 -8.78 -6.13 -24.90
N LEU A 41 -7.52 -5.81 -25.20
CA LEU A 41 -6.98 -5.86 -26.55
C LEU A 41 -6.75 -7.32 -26.99
N PRO A 42 -6.64 -7.60 -28.31
CA PRO A 42 -6.40 -8.95 -28.82
C PRO A 42 -5.12 -9.62 -28.26
N ASN A 43 -4.13 -8.83 -27.85
CA ASN A 43 -2.90 -9.32 -27.24
C ASN A 43 -3.01 -9.54 -25.71
N GLY A 44 -4.21 -9.38 -25.15
CA GLY A 44 -4.49 -9.62 -23.73
C GLY A 44 -4.25 -8.43 -22.80
N LEU A 45 -3.83 -7.25 -23.31
CA LEU A 45 -3.72 -6.05 -22.49
C LEU A 45 -5.11 -5.61 -22.03
N LYS A 46 -5.32 -5.54 -20.73
CA LYS A 46 -6.52 -4.99 -20.10
C LYS A 46 -6.41 -3.47 -20.05
N VAL A 47 -7.47 -2.77 -20.37
CA VAL A 47 -7.49 -1.31 -20.43
C VAL A 47 -8.68 -0.78 -19.64
N VAL A 48 -8.42 0.15 -18.73
CA VAL A 48 -9.44 0.85 -17.95
C VAL A 48 -9.35 2.34 -18.25
N LEU A 49 -10.43 2.93 -18.68
CA LEU A 49 -10.54 4.36 -18.91
C LEU A 49 -11.56 4.95 -17.93
N THR A 50 -11.22 6.07 -17.30
CA THR A 50 -12.18 6.85 -16.49
C THR A 50 -12.00 8.33 -16.76
N LYS A 51 -13.12 9.02 -16.98
CA LYS A 51 -13.14 10.43 -17.33
C LYS A 51 -13.35 11.30 -16.12
N ASP A 52 -12.45 12.28 -15.94
CA ASP A 52 -12.56 13.34 -14.96
C ASP A 52 -12.01 14.64 -15.54
N THR A 53 -12.87 15.61 -15.76
CA THR A 53 -12.55 16.89 -16.40
C THR A 53 -12.35 18.05 -15.42
N ILE A 54 -12.23 17.76 -14.10
CA ILE A 54 -12.01 18.79 -13.08
C ILE A 54 -10.70 19.56 -13.33
N ALA A 55 -9.67 18.85 -13.79
CA ALA A 55 -8.41 19.46 -14.20
C ALA A 55 -7.99 18.96 -15.59
N PRO A 56 -7.35 19.81 -16.44
CA PRO A 56 -6.92 19.45 -17.79
C PRO A 56 -5.65 18.58 -17.74
N THR A 57 -5.68 17.51 -16.94
CA THR A 57 -4.59 16.57 -16.74
C THR A 57 -5.06 15.14 -16.92
N VAL A 58 -4.14 14.27 -17.27
CA VAL A 58 -4.37 12.84 -17.38
C VAL A 58 -3.28 12.08 -16.64
N THR A 59 -3.67 11.01 -15.93
CA THR A 59 -2.79 10.01 -15.35
C THR A 59 -2.83 8.78 -16.25
N VAL A 60 -1.68 8.37 -16.76
CA VAL A 60 -1.47 7.12 -17.49
C VAL A 60 -0.67 6.20 -16.58
N ALA A 61 -1.14 4.97 -16.37
CA ALA A 61 -0.43 4.03 -15.52
C ALA A 61 -0.49 2.60 -16.08
N VAL A 62 0.63 1.90 -16.00
CA VAL A 62 0.73 0.49 -16.37
C VAL A 62 1.08 -0.34 -15.14
N TYR A 63 0.26 -1.33 -14.85
CA TYR A 63 0.42 -2.28 -13.75
C TYR A 63 0.73 -3.65 -14.31
N TYR A 64 1.88 -4.20 -13.94
CA TYR A 64 2.29 -5.55 -14.33
C TYR A 64 2.03 -6.53 -13.18
N GLY A 65 1.44 -7.69 -13.47
CA GLY A 65 1.13 -8.76 -12.50
C GLY A 65 2.39 -9.51 -12.04
N ILE A 66 3.38 -8.78 -11.61
CA ILE A 66 4.62 -9.26 -10.98
C ILE A 66 5.02 -8.28 -9.89
N GLY A 67 5.17 -8.78 -8.68
CA GLY A 67 5.66 -8.06 -7.52
C GLY A 67 6.59 -8.94 -6.71
N PHE A 68 6.92 -8.53 -5.50
CA PHE A 68 7.86 -9.25 -4.63
C PHE A 68 7.44 -10.69 -4.38
N ARG A 69 6.14 -10.97 -4.24
CA ARG A 69 5.62 -12.28 -3.80
C ARG A 69 6.01 -13.43 -4.72
N VAL A 70 5.92 -13.24 -6.02
CA VAL A 70 6.03 -14.34 -7.00
C VAL A 70 7.32 -14.30 -7.80
N GLU A 71 8.34 -13.69 -7.26
CA GLU A 71 9.69 -13.73 -7.83
C GLU A 71 10.25 -15.16 -7.89
N PRO A 72 11.17 -15.46 -8.83
CA PRO A 72 11.91 -16.71 -8.80
C PRO A 72 12.69 -16.88 -7.49
N LYS A 73 12.70 -18.10 -6.92
CA LYS A 73 13.28 -18.38 -5.58
C LYS A 73 14.77 -18.07 -5.43
N ASP A 74 15.51 -18.01 -6.52
CA ASP A 74 16.94 -17.72 -6.57
C ASP A 74 17.24 -16.34 -7.21
N ARG A 75 16.21 -15.50 -7.34
CA ARG A 75 16.26 -14.18 -7.97
C ARG A 75 15.37 -13.18 -7.23
N THR A 76 15.49 -13.15 -5.90
CA THR A 76 14.76 -12.17 -5.08
C THR A 76 15.26 -10.75 -5.33
N GLY A 77 14.37 -9.77 -5.27
CA GLY A 77 14.64 -8.37 -5.61
C GLY A 77 14.59 -8.06 -7.11
N PHE A 78 14.25 -9.04 -7.96
CA PHE A 78 14.13 -8.82 -9.41
C PHE A 78 12.97 -7.90 -9.77
N ALA A 79 11.84 -7.96 -9.09
CA ALA A 79 10.72 -7.05 -9.33
C ALA A 79 11.15 -5.60 -9.07
N HIS A 80 11.87 -5.34 -7.98
CA HIS A 80 12.41 -4.03 -7.66
C HIS A 80 13.54 -3.61 -8.62
N LEU A 81 14.46 -4.52 -8.97
CA LEU A 81 15.48 -4.24 -9.99
C LEU A 81 14.81 -3.84 -11.32
N PHE A 82 13.70 -4.49 -11.69
CA PHE A 82 12.96 -4.17 -12.89
C PHE A 82 12.24 -2.83 -12.81
N GLU A 83 11.74 -2.43 -11.65
CA GLU A 83 11.25 -1.07 -11.45
C GLU A 83 12.30 -0.06 -11.93
N HIS A 84 13.55 -0.20 -11.52
CA HIS A 84 14.65 0.66 -11.94
C HIS A 84 15.04 0.51 -13.43
N LEU A 85 15.08 -0.73 -13.94
CA LEU A 85 15.46 -1.01 -15.32
C LEU A 85 14.51 -0.36 -16.33
N MET A 86 13.21 -0.28 -16.02
CA MET A 86 12.21 0.30 -16.91
C MET A 86 12.38 1.83 -17.10
N PHE A 87 13.15 2.51 -16.27
CA PHE A 87 13.51 3.93 -16.45
C PHE A 87 14.79 4.12 -17.27
N GLN A 88 15.45 3.06 -17.71
CA GLN A 88 16.75 3.17 -18.40
C GLN A 88 16.64 3.37 -19.91
N GLY A 89 15.42 3.53 -20.42
CA GLY A 89 15.12 3.79 -21.82
C GLY A 89 14.63 2.56 -22.59
N SER A 90 14.20 2.81 -23.79
CA SER A 90 13.68 1.85 -24.75
C SER A 90 14.31 2.08 -26.12
N LYS A 91 13.98 1.22 -27.10
CA LYS A 91 14.57 1.25 -28.44
C LYS A 91 14.46 2.62 -29.11
N ASN A 92 13.29 3.26 -29.00
CA ASN A 92 13.01 4.53 -29.70
C ASN A 92 13.06 5.73 -28.74
N ALA A 93 13.15 5.51 -27.43
CA ALA A 93 13.30 6.52 -26.39
C ALA A 93 14.52 6.19 -25.52
N PRO A 94 15.76 6.56 -25.95
CA PRO A 94 16.98 6.33 -25.18
C PRO A 94 16.89 6.92 -23.76
N LYS A 95 17.75 6.45 -22.86
CA LYS A 95 17.84 6.89 -21.46
C LYS A 95 17.71 8.40 -21.32
N GLY A 96 16.84 8.84 -20.45
CA GLY A 96 16.54 10.24 -20.15
C GLY A 96 15.59 10.92 -21.14
N VAL A 97 15.24 10.31 -22.27
CA VAL A 97 14.25 10.87 -23.20
C VAL A 97 12.86 10.81 -22.56
N PHE A 98 12.53 9.71 -21.92
CA PHE A 98 11.26 9.51 -21.22
C PHE A 98 11.03 10.61 -20.19
N ASP A 99 11.92 10.75 -19.22
CA ASP A 99 11.83 11.75 -18.12
C ASP A 99 11.83 13.19 -18.65
N LYS A 100 12.70 13.50 -19.62
CA LYS A 100 12.73 14.83 -20.25
C LYS A 100 11.42 15.16 -20.96
N THR A 101 10.81 14.18 -21.61
CA THR A 101 9.54 14.38 -22.32
C THR A 101 8.43 14.69 -21.34
N ILE A 102 8.35 13.98 -20.23
CA ILE A 102 7.36 14.22 -19.17
C ILE A 102 7.59 15.59 -18.53
N THR A 103 8.83 15.88 -18.09
CA THR A 103 9.19 17.15 -17.46
C THR A 103 8.92 18.33 -18.39
N ASN A 104 9.30 18.24 -19.67
CA ASN A 104 9.04 19.30 -20.66
C ASN A 104 7.55 19.48 -20.96
N SER A 105 6.72 18.46 -20.71
CA SER A 105 5.26 18.55 -20.80
C SER A 105 4.63 19.14 -19.52
N GLY A 106 5.42 19.44 -18.48
CA GLY A 106 4.93 19.90 -17.18
C GLY A 106 4.38 18.78 -16.29
N GLY A 107 4.80 17.55 -16.53
CA GLY A 107 4.34 16.36 -15.83
C GLY A 107 5.34 15.81 -14.81
N VAL A 108 4.91 14.75 -14.15
CA VAL A 108 5.70 13.94 -13.20
C VAL A 108 5.50 12.46 -13.51
N ASN A 109 6.47 11.62 -13.16
CA ASN A 109 6.40 10.17 -13.28
C ASN A 109 7.04 9.49 -12.07
N ASN A 110 6.64 8.25 -11.83
CA ASN A 110 7.29 7.37 -10.85
C ASN A 110 6.94 5.90 -11.14
N GLY A 111 7.53 4.99 -10.34
CA GLY A 111 7.19 3.59 -10.27
C GLY A 111 7.13 3.11 -8.83
N SER A 112 6.58 1.94 -8.61
CA SER A 112 6.66 1.25 -7.31
C SER A 112 6.49 -0.25 -7.48
N THR A 113 7.14 -1.01 -6.58
CA THR A 113 6.99 -2.45 -6.48
C THR A 113 6.22 -2.78 -5.19
N ARG A 114 5.21 -3.64 -5.32
CA ARG A 114 4.34 -4.10 -4.24
C ARG A 114 4.39 -5.62 -4.14
N PHE A 115 3.62 -6.20 -3.21
CA PHE A 115 3.58 -7.66 -3.07
C PHE A 115 3.22 -8.38 -4.36
N ASP A 116 2.21 -7.89 -5.07
CA ASP A 116 1.59 -8.65 -6.17
C ASP A 116 1.63 -7.93 -7.52
N TYR A 117 2.21 -6.72 -7.58
CA TYR A 117 2.39 -5.96 -8.83
C TYR A 117 3.56 -5.00 -8.76
N THR A 118 4.02 -4.58 -9.95
CA THR A 118 4.91 -3.43 -10.17
C THR A 118 4.21 -2.47 -11.10
N ASN A 119 4.17 -1.18 -10.77
CA ASN A 119 3.50 -0.19 -11.58
C ASN A 119 4.40 0.98 -11.93
N TYR A 120 4.04 1.63 -13.03
CA TYR A 120 4.64 2.86 -13.55
C TYR A 120 3.53 3.81 -13.89
N TYR A 121 3.73 5.12 -13.67
CA TYR A 121 2.73 6.12 -14.00
C TYR A 121 3.35 7.45 -14.40
N GLU A 122 2.63 8.16 -15.24
CA GLU A 122 2.86 9.54 -15.64
C GLU A 122 1.61 10.37 -15.39
N VAL A 123 1.83 11.58 -14.89
CA VAL A 123 0.77 12.60 -14.78
C VAL A 123 1.18 13.79 -15.62
N VAL A 124 0.40 14.10 -16.64
CA VAL A 124 0.72 15.15 -17.63
C VAL A 124 -0.51 15.96 -17.96
N PRO A 125 -0.38 17.18 -18.55
CA PRO A 125 -1.48 17.86 -19.21
C PRO A 125 -2.12 16.96 -20.29
N SER A 126 -3.46 16.99 -20.42
CA SER A 126 -4.21 16.08 -21.31
C SER A 126 -3.76 16.11 -22.77
N GLY A 127 -3.26 17.26 -23.26
CA GLY A 127 -2.66 17.37 -24.59
C GLY A 127 -1.39 16.55 -24.85
N ALA A 128 -0.77 16.00 -23.79
CA ALA A 128 0.41 15.14 -23.91
C ALA A 128 0.07 13.64 -23.92
N LEU A 129 -1.22 13.25 -23.77
CA LEU A 129 -1.66 11.86 -23.64
C LEU A 129 -1.09 10.95 -24.72
N GLU A 130 -1.24 11.30 -26.01
CA GLU A 130 -0.79 10.44 -27.11
C GLU A 130 0.70 10.15 -27.04
N ARG A 131 1.50 11.13 -26.60
CA ARG A 131 2.95 10.97 -26.45
C ARG A 131 3.28 10.02 -25.31
N MET A 132 2.53 10.06 -24.20
CA MET A 132 2.73 9.12 -23.07
C MET A 132 2.37 7.70 -23.50
N LEU A 133 1.28 7.50 -24.21
CA LEU A 133 0.90 6.18 -24.72
C LEU A 133 1.96 5.60 -25.67
N TRP A 134 2.56 6.42 -26.52
CA TRP A 134 3.66 6.00 -27.36
C TRP A 134 4.90 5.58 -26.55
N LEU A 135 5.29 6.38 -25.54
CA LEU A 135 6.42 6.09 -24.67
C LEU A 135 6.21 4.79 -23.89
N GLU A 136 5.03 4.61 -23.28
CA GLU A 136 4.69 3.39 -22.54
C GLU A 136 4.66 2.15 -23.42
N ALA A 137 4.12 2.26 -24.62
CA ALA A 137 4.09 1.15 -25.58
C ALA A 137 5.50 0.75 -26.00
N ASP A 138 6.40 1.72 -26.29
CA ASP A 138 7.80 1.43 -26.62
C ASP A 138 8.57 0.83 -25.44
N ARG A 139 8.34 1.32 -24.22
CA ARG A 139 8.92 0.78 -22.98
C ARG A 139 8.44 -0.66 -22.73
N MET A 140 7.16 -0.96 -22.91
CA MET A 140 6.61 -2.31 -22.78
C MET A 140 7.18 -3.27 -23.83
N ALA A 141 7.28 -2.82 -25.08
CA ALA A 141 7.71 -3.67 -26.20
C ALA A 141 9.22 -3.89 -26.24
N ASN A 142 10.02 -2.87 -25.97
CA ASN A 142 11.43 -2.79 -26.31
C ASN A 142 12.30 -2.17 -25.21
N PRO A 143 12.23 -2.59 -23.93
CA PRO A 143 13.10 -2.03 -22.89
C PRO A 143 14.57 -2.33 -23.19
N VAL A 144 15.47 -1.38 -22.90
CA VAL A 144 16.90 -1.56 -23.05
C VAL A 144 17.45 -2.32 -21.84
N ILE A 145 17.87 -3.56 -22.07
CA ILE A 145 18.46 -4.44 -21.05
C ILE A 145 19.78 -4.98 -21.60
N ASP A 146 20.87 -4.28 -21.34
CA ASP A 146 22.24 -4.66 -21.69
C ASP A 146 23.16 -4.72 -20.45
N ALA A 147 24.40 -5.11 -20.65
CA ALA A 147 25.37 -5.28 -19.57
C ALA A 147 25.68 -3.97 -18.83
N THR A 148 25.72 -2.84 -19.53
CA THR A 148 26.02 -1.53 -18.96
C THR A 148 24.86 -1.05 -18.09
N VAL A 149 23.64 -1.14 -18.63
CA VAL A 149 22.40 -0.76 -17.92
C VAL A 149 22.21 -1.64 -16.69
N LEU A 150 22.31 -2.96 -16.84
CA LEU A 150 22.15 -3.89 -15.73
C LEU A 150 23.17 -3.62 -14.60
N LYS A 151 24.46 -3.51 -14.95
CA LYS A 151 25.52 -3.26 -13.97
C LYS A 151 25.31 -1.96 -13.20
N ASN A 152 24.85 -0.91 -13.90
CA ASN A 152 24.55 0.37 -13.27
C ASN A 152 23.38 0.21 -12.28
N GLN A 153 22.28 -0.45 -12.67
CA GLN A 153 21.11 -0.58 -11.81
C GLN A 153 21.34 -1.55 -10.64
N GLN A 154 22.13 -2.58 -10.80
CA GLN A 154 22.63 -3.40 -9.67
C GLN A 154 23.33 -2.53 -8.63
N GLY A 155 24.15 -1.57 -9.06
CA GLY A 155 24.81 -0.63 -8.16
C GLY A 155 23.85 0.32 -7.46
N VAL A 156 22.86 0.85 -8.18
CA VAL A 156 21.83 1.76 -7.62
C VAL A 156 20.95 1.03 -6.61
N VAL A 157 20.35 -0.10 -6.98
CA VAL A 157 19.49 -0.89 -6.09
C VAL A 157 20.27 -1.43 -4.90
N GLY A 158 21.50 -1.92 -5.13
CA GLY A 158 22.37 -2.39 -4.03
C GLY A 158 22.74 -1.28 -3.04
N ASN A 159 22.94 -0.04 -3.52
CA ASN A 159 23.18 1.10 -2.64
C ASN A 159 21.89 1.51 -1.89
N GLU A 160 20.76 1.47 -2.55
CA GLU A 160 19.45 1.73 -1.95
C GLU A 160 19.14 0.75 -0.82
N ILE A 161 19.33 -0.56 -1.04
CA ILE A 161 19.19 -1.57 0.02
C ILE A 161 20.10 -1.26 1.20
N LYS A 162 21.35 -0.88 0.97
CA LYS A 162 22.30 -0.53 2.03
C LYS A 162 21.85 0.72 2.80
N VAL A 163 21.46 1.77 2.11
CA VAL A 163 21.14 3.07 2.72
C VAL A 163 19.74 3.06 3.38
N ASN A 164 18.73 2.55 2.68
CA ASN A 164 17.34 2.66 3.13
C ASN A 164 16.90 1.50 4.01
N VAL A 165 17.61 0.36 3.97
CA VAL A 165 17.27 -0.82 4.75
C VAL A 165 18.36 -1.15 5.76
N LEU A 166 19.56 -1.56 5.32
CA LEU A 166 20.55 -2.17 6.22
C LEU A 166 21.19 -1.18 7.20
N ASN A 167 21.35 0.08 6.83
CA ASN A 167 21.99 1.13 7.63
C ASN A 167 21.01 2.02 8.41
N GLN A 168 19.73 1.63 8.49
CA GLN A 168 18.71 2.35 9.26
C GLN A 168 18.44 1.64 10.60
N PRO A 169 18.13 2.40 11.67
CA PRO A 169 17.58 1.80 12.87
C PRO A 169 16.26 1.08 12.53
N TYR A 170 16.02 -0.03 13.21
CA TYR A 170 14.88 -0.93 12.95
C TYR A 170 14.89 -1.61 11.57
N SER A 171 15.68 -1.12 10.60
CA SER A 171 16.03 -1.81 9.35
C SER A 171 14.82 -2.52 8.68
N THR A 172 14.78 -3.84 8.70
CA THR A 172 13.73 -4.70 8.11
C THR A 172 12.48 -4.85 8.99
N TRP A 173 12.51 -4.37 10.23
CA TRP A 173 11.38 -4.43 11.16
C TRP A 173 10.44 -3.22 10.96
N PRO A 174 9.10 -3.38 11.03
CA PRO A 174 8.35 -4.64 11.10
C PRO A 174 8.02 -5.26 9.73
N TRP A 175 8.27 -4.55 8.63
CA TRP A 175 7.68 -4.74 7.31
C TRP A 175 8.23 -5.96 6.52
N ILE A 176 9.44 -6.45 6.84
CA ILE A 176 10.02 -7.68 6.28
C ILE A 176 10.06 -8.79 7.34
N ASP A 177 10.62 -8.49 8.52
CA ASP A 177 10.89 -9.50 9.53
C ASP A 177 9.60 -10.13 10.10
N LEU A 178 8.55 -9.34 10.30
CA LEU A 178 7.29 -9.86 10.83
C LEU A 178 6.56 -10.76 9.83
N PRO A 179 6.38 -10.41 8.54
CA PRO A 179 5.85 -11.33 7.52
C PRO A 179 6.69 -12.60 7.36
N MET A 180 8.02 -12.51 7.40
CA MET A 180 8.90 -13.69 7.34
C MET A 180 8.72 -14.63 8.54
N LEU A 181 8.41 -14.09 9.72
CA LEU A 181 8.09 -14.90 10.92
C LEU A 181 6.69 -15.50 10.81
N ALA A 182 5.70 -14.70 10.37
CA ALA A 182 4.30 -15.10 10.36
C ALA A 182 3.99 -16.19 9.35
N ASN A 183 4.56 -16.12 8.17
CA ASN A 183 4.27 -17.02 7.06
C ASN A 183 5.20 -18.25 7.06
N VAL A 184 4.78 -19.32 6.37
CA VAL A 184 5.57 -20.53 6.15
C VAL A 184 5.77 -20.85 4.67
N ASN A 185 4.84 -20.43 3.81
CA ASN A 185 5.01 -20.52 2.36
C ASN A 185 6.12 -19.55 1.95
N TRP A 186 7.13 -20.05 1.24
CA TRP A 186 8.27 -19.24 0.82
C TRP A 186 7.86 -17.95 0.09
N TYR A 187 6.84 -18.02 -0.76
CA TYR A 187 6.34 -16.86 -1.52
C TYR A 187 5.80 -15.72 -0.64
N ASN A 188 5.44 -16.02 0.62
CA ASN A 188 4.94 -15.03 1.58
C ASN A 188 5.96 -14.74 2.69
N SER A 189 7.08 -15.49 2.77
CA SER A 189 8.03 -15.47 3.88
C SER A 189 9.49 -15.19 3.50
N HIS A 190 9.77 -14.81 2.24
CA HIS A 190 11.12 -14.39 1.86
C HIS A 190 11.33 -12.88 2.07
N ASN A 191 12.57 -12.43 1.97
CA ASN A 191 12.91 -11.02 2.01
C ASN A 191 12.37 -10.31 0.76
N PHE A 192 11.29 -9.55 0.91
CA PHE A 192 10.61 -8.87 -0.19
C PHE A 192 11.46 -7.81 -0.90
N TYR A 193 12.40 -7.20 -0.20
CA TYR A 193 13.30 -6.21 -0.81
C TYR A 193 14.41 -6.85 -1.64
N GLY A 194 14.57 -8.16 -1.52
CA GLY A 194 15.57 -8.98 -2.19
C GLY A 194 16.87 -9.14 -1.42
N GLU A 195 17.52 -10.26 -1.67
CA GLU A 195 18.85 -10.52 -1.16
C GLU A 195 19.90 -9.81 -2.03
N LEU A 196 20.68 -8.93 -1.44
CA LEU A 196 21.67 -8.10 -2.16
C LEU A 196 22.56 -8.94 -3.07
N LYS A 197 23.02 -10.12 -2.58
CA LYS A 197 23.85 -11.06 -3.35
C LYS A 197 23.17 -11.59 -4.63
N GLU A 198 21.83 -11.74 -4.60
CA GLU A 198 21.05 -12.22 -5.74
C GLU A 198 20.83 -11.12 -6.78
N VAL A 199 20.61 -9.89 -6.33
CA VAL A 199 20.57 -8.70 -7.19
C VAL A 199 21.93 -8.48 -7.87
N GLU A 200 23.05 -8.57 -7.11
CA GLU A 200 24.40 -8.41 -7.64
C GLU A 200 24.81 -9.53 -8.62
N ALA A 201 24.28 -10.75 -8.42
CA ALA A 201 24.56 -11.90 -9.28
C ALA A 201 23.70 -11.97 -10.55
N ALA A 202 22.71 -11.08 -10.71
CA ALA A 202 21.81 -11.07 -11.86
C ALA A 202 22.61 -10.89 -13.18
N THR A 203 22.28 -11.69 -14.19
CA THR A 203 22.88 -11.62 -15.52
C THR A 203 21.93 -11.00 -16.55
N VAL A 204 22.49 -10.52 -17.68
CA VAL A 204 21.65 -10.00 -18.78
C VAL A 204 20.64 -11.04 -19.28
N PRO A 205 21.01 -12.32 -19.51
CA PRO A 205 20.03 -13.35 -19.85
C PRO A 205 18.91 -13.51 -18.82
N ASP A 206 19.21 -13.47 -17.52
CA ASP A 206 18.20 -13.54 -16.44
C ASP A 206 17.21 -12.37 -16.56
N ALA A 207 17.72 -11.15 -16.68
CA ALA A 207 16.91 -9.94 -16.81
C ALA A 207 16.07 -9.98 -18.10
N GLN A 208 16.63 -10.38 -19.24
CA GLN A 208 15.89 -10.51 -20.48
C GLN A 208 14.80 -11.59 -20.40
N ALA A 209 15.06 -12.72 -19.72
CA ALA A 209 14.07 -13.77 -19.50
C ALA A 209 12.92 -13.28 -18.60
N PHE A 210 13.23 -12.54 -17.54
CA PHE A 210 12.25 -11.94 -16.64
C PHE A 210 11.35 -10.93 -17.39
N SER A 211 11.95 -10.03 -18.19
CA SER A 211 11.22 -9.09 -19.04
C SER A 211 10.27 -9.81 -20.01
N LYS A 212 10.77 -10.83 -20.71
CA LYS A 212 9.97 -11.59 -21.67
C LYS A 212 8.81 -12.35 -21.02
N ARG A 213 8.96 -12.75 -19.77
CA ARG A 213 7.95 -13.48 -19.04
C ARG A 213 6.87 -12.58 -18.43
N PHE A 214 7.26 -11.49 -17.78
CA PHE A 214 6.37 -10.72 -16.92
C PHE A 214 5.95 -9.37 -17.49
N TYR A 215 6.79 -8.70 -18.28
CA TYR A 215 6.54 -7.35 -18.81
C TYR A 215 5.91 -7.43 -20.20
N ARG A 216 4.69 -7.98 -20.25
CA ARG A 216 3.96 -8.25 -21.50
C ARG A 216 2.50 -7.81 -21.38
N PRO A 217 1.86 -7.49 -22.54
CA PRO A 217 0.48 -7.01 -22.56
C PRO A 217 -0.49 -7.89 -21.75
N ASN A 218 -0.43 -9.20 -21.94
CA ASN A 218 -1.34 -10.16 -21.29
C ASN A 218 -1.05 -10.41 -19.81
N ASN A 219 -0.07 -9.73 -19.22
CA ASN A 219 0.20 -9.68 -17.78
C ASN A 219 0.10 -8.25 -17.25
N ALA A 220 -0.58 -7.35 -17.96
CA ALA A 220 -0.63 -5.94 -17.60
C ALA A 220 -2.05 -5.36 -17.69
N VAL A 221 -2.24 -4.28 -16.91
CA VAL A 221 -3.39 -3.39 -16.99
C VAL A 221 -2.89 -1.99 -17.29
N LEU A 222 -3.43 -1.34 -18.31
CA LEU A 222 -3.26 0.06 -18.61
C LEU A 222 -4.47 0.84 -18.07
N VAL A 223 -4.25 1.79 -17.17
CA VAL A 223 -5.29 2.69 -16.65
C VAL A 223 -5.02 4.10 -17.15
N ILE A 224 -6.05 4.75 -17.69
CA ILE A 224 -6.00 6.14 -18.12
C ILE A 224 -7.15 6.90 -17.45
N ALA A 225 -6.79 7.85 -16.58
CA ALA A 225 -7.74 8.59 -15.76
C ALA A 225 -7.54 10.09 -15.92
N GLY A 226 -8.60 10.84 -16.21
CA GLY A 226 -8.53 12.30 -16.28
C GLY A 226 -9.32 12.91 -17.42
N ASP A 227 -8.84 14.05 -17.93
CA ASP A 227 -9.49 14.79 -19.02
C ASP A 227 -9.24 14.12 -20.37
N ILE A 228 -10.09 13.15 -20.69
CA ILE A 228 -10.01 12.32 -21.89
C ILE A 228 -11.33 12.26 -22.63
N ASP A 229 -11.24 11.98 -23.93
CA ASP A 229 -12.35 11.46 -24.74
C ASP A 229 -12.21 9.95 -24.89
N TYR A 230 -13.22 9.20 -24.50
CA TYR A 230 -13.17 7.73 -24.49
C TYR A 230 -12.88 7.12 -25.87
N ALA A 231 -13.57 7.61 -26.93
CA ALA A 231 -13.44 7.07 -28.27
C ALA A 231 -12.05 7.36 -28.86
N ALA A 232 -11.59 8.61 -28.75
CA ALA A 232 -10.28 9.01 -29.22
C ALA A 232 -9.14 8.29 -28.44
N THR A 233 -9.30 8.17 -27.12
CA THR A 233 -8.32 7.47 -26.28
C THR A 233 -8.23 6.00 -26.64
N ARG A 234 -9.37 5.33 -26.88
CA ARG A 234 -9.38 3.93 -27.32
C ARG A 234 -8.65 3.74 -28.64
N VAL A 235 -8.86 4.61 -29.63
CA VAL A 235 -8.13 4.55 -30.90
C VAL A 235 -6.62 4.71 -30.70
N MET A 236 -6.19 5.63 -29.84
CA MET A 236 -4.76 5.79 -29.52
C MET A 236 -4.18 4.54 -28.84
N VAL A 237 -4.89 3.96 -27.86
CA VAL A 237 -4.47 2.72 -27.20
C VAL A 237 -4.33 1.57 -28.19
N GLU A 238 -5.34 1.36 -29.06
CA GLU A 238 -5.30 0.33 -30.10
C GLU A 238 -4.13 0.55 -31.08
N LYS A 239 -3.87 1.79 -31.47
CA LYS A 239 -2.76 2.18 -32.37
C LYS A 239 -1.39 1.79 -31.81
N TYR A 240 -1.13 2.05 -30.53
CA TYR A 240 0.20 1.89 -29.97
C TYR A 240 0.44 0.53 -29.33
N PHE A 241 -0.58 -0.10 -28.75
CA PHE A 241 -0.40 -1.31 -27.95
C PHE A 241 -0.79 -2.61 -28.68
N SER A 242 -1.68 -2.60 -29.69
CA SER A 242 -2.20 -3.83 -30.28
C SER A 242 -1.15 -4.70 -30.96
N SER A 243 -0.08 -4.11 -31.48
CA SER A 243 1.00 -4.83 -32.18
C SER A 243 2.04 -5.46 -31.23
N ILE A 244 1.99 -5.14 -29.93
CA ILE A 244 2.95 -5.70 -28.97
C ILE A 244 2.59 -7.17 -28.74
N PRO A 245 3.54 -8.12 -28.92
CA PRO A 245 3.22 -9.53 -28.80
C PRO A 245 2.94 -9.93 -27.34
N ALA A 246 1.90 -10.76 -27.14
CA ALA A 246 1.67 -11.44 -25.87
C ALA A 246 2.79 -12.45 -25.57
N ALA A 247 2.97 -12.78 -24.30
CA ALA A 247 3.76 -13.94 -23.86
C ALA A 247 2.87 -15.16 -23.58
N ALA A 248 3.50 -16.30 -23.30
CA ALA A 248 2.81 -17.41 -22.69
C ALA A 248 2.18 -16.95 -21.35
N PRO A 249 1.00 -17.45 -20.95
CA PRO A 249 0.40 -17.12 -19.67
C PRO A 249 1.39 -17.39 -18.53
N VAL A 250 1.44 -16.45 -17.56
CA VAL A 250 2.29 -16.61 -16.38
C VAL A 250 1.63 -17.62 -15.44
N GLU A 251 2.28 -18.79 -15.28
CA GLU A 251 1.86 -19.74 -14.26
C GLU A 251 2.02 -19.13 -12.88
N GLN A 252 0.93 -19.11 -12.12
CA GLN A 252 0.92 -18.58 -10.75
C GLN A 252 1.30 -19.70 -9.78
N PRO A 253 2.29 -19.48 -8.90
CA PRO A 253 2.61 -20.46 -7.88
C PRO A 253 1.48 -20.54 -6.83
N ASP A 254 1.45 -21.66 -6.10
CA ASP A 254 0.61 -21.76 -4.91
C ASP A 254 1.18 -20.88 -3.80
N ILE A 255 0.46 -19.80 -3.50
CA ILE A 255 0.79 -18.81 -2.47
C ILE A 255 -0.03 -19.01 -1.20
N SER A 256 -0.84 -20.08 -1.09
CA SER A 256 -1.68 -20.33 0.07
C SER A 256 -0.85 -20.47 1.36
N GLU A 257 -1.41 -19.98 2.46
CA GLU A 257 -0.83 -20.15 3.81
C GLU A 257 -1.68 -21.11 4.64
N PRO A 258 -1.06 -22.07 5.31
CA PRO A 258 -1.78 -22.90 6.26
C PRO A 258 -2.24 -22.06 7.46
N ARG A 259 -3.37 -22.44 8.05
CA ARG A 259 -3.86 -21.82 9.28
C ARG A 259 -2.81 -21.95 10.38
N GLN A 260 -2.40 -20.84 10.95
CA GLN A 260 -1.47 -20.82 12.08
C GLN A 260 -2.13 -21.40 13.33
N THR A 261 -1.44 -22.32 14.01
CA THR A 261 -1.96 -23.08 15.17
C THR A 261 -1.26 -22.79 16.49
N ALA A 262 -0.17 -22.00 16.44
CA ALA A 262 0.59 -21.59 17.62
C ALA A 262 1.09 -20.15 17.45
N GLU A 263 1.19 -19.43 18.56
CA GLU A 263 1.84 -18.11 18.58
C GLU A 263 3.29 -18.23 18.15
N LYS A 264 3.76 -17.29 17.36
CA LYS A 264 5.16 -17.20 16.97
C LYS A 264 5.77 -15.96 17.63
N PHE A 265 6.99 -16.12 18.13
CA PHE A 265 7.74 -15.04 18.77
C PHE A 265 9.19 -15.02 18.29
N ARG A 266 9.70 -13.82 18.01
CA ARG A 266 11.11 -13.59 17.74
C ARG A 266 11.55 -12.24 18.28
N SER A 267 12.79 -12.17 18.74
CA SER A 267 13.48 -10.92 19.03
C SER A 267 14.83 -10.85 18.33
N ARG A 268 15.26 -9.63 18.02
CA ARG A 268 16.64 -9.35 17.57
C ARG A 268 17.20 -8.12 18.27
N VAL A 269 18.52 -8.08 18.39
CA VAL A 269 19.22 -6.86 18.82
C VAL A 269 19.52 -6.01 17.60
N ASP A 270 19.25 -4.72 17.71
CA ASP A 270 19.61 -3.72 16.72
C ASP A 270 20.51 -2.68 17.38
N ALA A 271 21.75 -2.59 16.88
CA ALA A 271 22.75 -1.67 17.42
C ALA A 271 22.42 -0.19 17.15
N LEU A 272 21.59 0.09 16.16
CA LEU A 272 21.20 1.42 15.78
C LEU A 272 19.88 1.87 16.42
N ALA A 273 19.08 0.94 16.95
CA ALA A 273 17.79 1.25 17.57
C ALA A 273 17.96 2.03 18.87
N PRO A 274 17.40 3.25 19.01
CA PRO A 274 17.48 4.05 20.23
C PRO A 274 16.52 3.56 21.34
N LYS A 275 15.45 2.85 20.97
CA LYS A 275 14.42 2.33 21.88
C LYS A 275 14.02 0.91 21.48
N PRO A 276 13.44 0.11 22.37
CA PRO A 276 12.85 -1.16 21.97
C PRO A 276 11.65 -0.94 21.07
N GLY A 277 11.43 -1.90 20.16
CA GLY A 277 10.29 -1.92 19.25
C GLY A 277 9.45 -3.17 19.42
N TYR A 278 8.13 -3.04 19.38
CA TYR A 278 7.15 -4.10 19.46
C TYR A 278 6.29 -4.11 18.19
N ALA A 279 6.21 -5.25 17.52
CA ALA A 279 5.29 -5.47 16.41
C ALA A 279 4.50 -6.75 16.62
N ALA A 280 3.20 -6.70 16.31
CA ALA A 280 2.34 -7.88 16.29
C ALA A 280 1.57 -7.95 14.97
N GLY A 281 1.44 -9.15 14.42
CA GLY A 281 0.71 -9.41 13.19
C GLY A 281 -0.18 -10.63 13.28
N TYR A 282 -1.29 -10.60 12.55
CA TYR A 282 -2.28 -11.66 12.46
C TYR A 282 -2.64 -11.88 10.99
N HIS A 283 -2.73 -13.14 10.55
CA HIS A 283 -3.29 -13.42 9.22
C HIS A 283 -4.73 -12.93 9.14
N VAL A 284 -5.09 -12.33 8.02
CA VAL A 284 -6.43 -11.79 7.77
C VAL A 284 -7.28 -12.75 6.93
N PRO A 285 -8.63 -12.55 6.90
CA PRO A 285 -9.50 -13.23 5.95
C PRO A 285 -9.10 -12.97 4.49
N GLU A 286 -9.53 -13.85 3.61
CA GLU A 286 -9.37 -13.67 2.17
C GLU A 286 -10.04 -12.37 1.71
N ARG A 287 -9.35 -11.62 0.83
CA ARG A 287 -9.81 -10.34 0.30
C ARG A 287 -11.19 -10.47 -0.38
N GLY A 288 -12.08 -9.52 -0.09
CA GLY A 288 -13.43 -9.46 -0.65
C GLY A 288 -14.48 -10.28 0.10
N THR A 289 -14.10 -11.10 1.10
CA THR A 289 -15.06 -11.82 1.94
C THR A 289 -15.74 -10.90 2.97
N PRO A 290 -16.93 -11.25 3.49
CA PRO A 290 -17.56 -10.46 4.57
C PRO A 290 -16.66 -10.28 5.79
N GLU A 291 -15.90 -11.30 6.16
CA GLU A 291 -14.93 -11.26 7.27
C GLU A 291 -13.77 -10.31 6.97
N TRP A 292 -13.36 -10.16 5.71
CA TRP A 292 -12.33 -9.19 5.33
C TRP A 292 -12.81 -7.74 5.47
N TYR A 293 -14.06 -7.45 5.10
CA TYR A 293 -14.67 -6.14 5.37
C TYR A 293 -14.78 -5.88 6.87
N ALA A 294 -15.17 -6.88 7.64
CA ALA A 294 -15.19 -6.78 9.10
C ALA A 294 -13.80 -6.51 9.67
N MET A 295 -12.74 -7.16 9.13
CA MET A 295 -11.36 -6.92 9.56
C MET A 295 -10.88 -5.49 9.25
N GLY A 296 -11.31 -4.89 8.13
CA GLY A 296 -11.07 -3.48 7.84
C GLY A 296 -11.72 -2.53 8.86
N LEU A 297 -12.93 -2.83 9.34
CA LEU A 297 -13.55 -2.06 10.43
C LEU A 297 -12.92 -2.35 11.79
N ILE A 298 -12.44 -3.56 12.05
CA ILE A 298 -11.64 -3.90 13.23
C ILE A 298 -10.36 -3.06 13.26
N ASP A 299 -9.71 -2.85 12.12
CA ASP A 299 -8.55 -1.96 12.02
C ASP A 299 -8.90 -0.52 12.44
N GLN A 300 -10.04 0.02 11.99
CA GLN A 300 -10.53 1.34 12.39
C GLN A 300 -10.84 1.43 13.89
N ILE A 301 -11.31 0.34 14.49
CA ILE A 301 -11.64 0.28 15.92
C ILE A 301 -10.38 0.15 16.77
N LEU A 302 -9.39 -0.64 16.33
CA LEU A 302 -8.24 -0.99 17.14
C LEU A 302 -7.02 -0.08 16.94
N VAL A 303 -6.74 0.38 15.72
CA VAL A 303 -5.45 1.00 15.37
C VAL A 303 -5.59 2.40 14.77
N LYS A 304 -6.55 2.61 13.86
CA LYS A 304 -6.62 3.88 13.11
C LYS A 304 -7.17 5.02 13.94
N GLY A 305 -6.38 6.10 14.05
CA GLY A 305 -6.75 7.34 14.74
C GLY A 305 -6.66 7.27 16.27
N ASP A 306 -6.65 8.45 16.88
CA ASP A 306 -6.39 8.63 18.31
C ASP A 306 -7.54 8.13 19.21
N ASP A 307 -8.72 7.89 18.64
CA ASP A 307 -9.89 7.33 19.29
C ASP A 307 -9.94 5.80 19.26
N SER A 308 -8.97 5.15 18.61
CA SER A 308 -8.90 3.69 18.52
C SER A 308 -8.50 3.06 19.85
N ARG A 309 -8.96 1.82 20.09
CA ARG A 309 -8.81 1.18 21.41
C ARG A 309 -7.36 0.95 21.80
N LEU A 310 -6.51 0.46 20.88
CA LEU A 310 -5.09 0.25 21.17
C LEU A 310 -4.35 1.58 21.34
N TYR A 311 -4.62 2.58 20.51
CA TYR A 311 -3.99 3.90 20.64
C TYR A 311 -4.32 4.51 22.01
N ARG A 312 -5.60 4.56 22.38
CA ARG A 312 -6.00 5.07 23.71
C ARG A 312 -5.30 4.31 24.83
N LYS A 313 -5.28 2.99 24.76
CA LYS A 313 -4.70 2.17 25.82
C LYS A 313 -3.19 2.32 25.92
N ILE A 314 -2.48 2.20 24.80
CA ILE A 314 -1.00 2.18 24.76
C ILE A 314 -0.43 3.59 24.87
N VAL A 315 -1.04 4.57 24.20
CA VAL A 315 -0.49 5.93 24.15
C VAL A 315 -1.06 6.83 25.24
N GLN A 316 -2.40 6.92 25.32
CA GLN A 316 -3.04 7.92 26.19
C GLN A 316 -3.16 7.48 27.64
N GLU A 317 -3.52 6.21 27.89
CA GLU A 317 -3.79 5.74 29.28
C GLU A 317 -2.53 5.23 29.97
N THR A 318 -1.70 4.45 29.27
CA THR A 318 -0.52 3.83 29.93
C THR A 318 0.80 4.53 29.61
N GLY A 319 0.87 5.34 28.55
CA GLY A 319 2.11 6.00 28.13
C GLY A 319 3.23 5.04 27.71
N ILE A 320 2.89 3.79 27.38
CA ILE A 320 3.86 2.78 26.93
C ILE A 320 4.62 3.26 25.67
N ALA A 321 3.91 3.88 24.74
CA ALA A 321 4.45 4.42 23.50
C ALA A 321 3.97 5.84 23.25
N GLY A 322 4.68 6.61 22.43
CA GLY A 322 4.27 7.94 21.96
C GLY A 322 3.35 7.90 20.74
N GLU A 323 3.39 6.80 20.00
CA GLU A 323 2.64 6.59 18.76
C GLU A 323 2.36 5.10 18.56
N LEU A 324 1.38 4.80 17.73
CA LEU A 324 1.05 3.45 17.28
C LEU A 324 0.59 3.53 15.83
N GLY A 325 1.14 2.70 14.97
CA GLY A 325 0.79 2.59 13.56
C GLY A 325 0.51 1.16 13.14
N GLY A 326 -0.24 1.01 12.06
CA GLY A 326 -0.52 -0.32 11.52
C GLY A 326 -1.71 -0.35 10.58
N GLY A 327 -2.16 -1.56 10.25
CA GLY A 327 -3.28 -1.84 9.36
C GLY A 327 -3.08 -3.11 8.54
N ILE A 328 -4.03 -3.39 7.66
CA ILE A 328 -3.90 -4.48 6.69
C ILE A 328 -2.96 -4.00 5.57
N ASN A 329 -1.86 -4.74 5.33
CA ASN A 329 -0.85 -4.39 4.31
C ASN A 329 -0.30 -2.95 4.47
N ALA A 330 -0.21 -2.43 5.70
CA ALA A 330 0.07 -1.02 5.96
C ALA A 330 1.47 -0.57 5.52
N ASP A 331 2.46 -1.47 5.52
CA ASP A 331 3.86 -1.12 5.25
C ASP A 331 4.17 -1.00 3.74
N LEU A 332 3.48 -1.76 2.89
CA LEU A 332 3.75 -1.82 1.45
C LEU A 332 2.53 -1.49 0.57
N GLY A 333 1.46 -0.99 1.16
CA GLY A 333 0.26 -0.67 0.41
C GLY A 333 -0.92 -0.30 1.30
N ASN A 334 -2.07 -0.87 0.99
CA ASN A 334 -3.31 -0.72 1.75
C ASN A 334 -4.13 -2.00 1.69
N MET A 335 -5.28 -2.02 2.39
CA MET A 335 -6.12 -3.22 2.45
C MET A 335 -6.70 -3.66 1.09
N PHE A 336 -6.64 -2.86 0.04
CA PHE A 336 -7.25 -3.18 -1.26
C PHE A 336 -6.25 -3.73 -2.28
N ASN A 337 -4.96 -3.42 -2.17
CA ASN A 337 -3.98 -3.58 -3.25
C ASN A 337 -3.02 -4.76 -3.07
N TYR A 338 -3.55 -5.90 -2.66
CA TYR A 338 -2.84 -7.18 -2.63
C TYR A 338 -3.76 -8.33 -3.09
N ARG A 339 -3.19 -9.46 -3.49
CA ARG A 339 -3.93 -10.61 -4.00
C ARG A 339 -3.90 -11.81 -3.04
N GLY A 340 -2.75 -12.11 -2.47
CA GLY A 340 -2.51 -13.34 -1.69
C GLY A 340 -2.79 -13.19 -0.19
N PRO A 341 -2.34 -14.15 0.62
CA PRO A 341 -2.36 -14.03 2.08
C PRO A 341 -1.70 -12.76 2.57
N MET A 342 -2.27 -12.14 3.60
CA MET A 342 -1.82 -10.88 4.13
C MET A 342 -1.91 -10.84 5.65
N LEU A 343 -1.22 -9.88 6.26
CA LEU A 343 -1.29 -9.60 7.68
C LEU A 343 -2.04 -8.29 7.95
N TRP A 344 -2.81 -8.28 9.01
CA TRP A 344 -3.08 -7.10 9.78
C TRP A 344 -2.01 -7.01 10.85
N SER A 345 -1.29 -5.90 10.90
CA SER A 345 -0.17 -5.70 11.82
C SER A 345 -0.24 -4.32 12.44
N PHE A 346 0.38 -4.19 13.60
CA PHE A 346 0.64 -2.90 14.23
C PHE A 346 2.01 -2.93 14.91
N SER A 347 2.62 -1.75 14.99
CA SER A 347 3.95 -1.61 15.59
C SER A 347 4.10 -0.25 16.27
N PHE A 348 5.02 -0.20 17.21
CA PHE A 348 5.43 1.02 17.91
C PHE A 348 6.78 0.83 18.60
N THR A 349 7.48 1.94 18.83
CA THR A 349 8.62 1.97 19.74
C THR A 349 8.13 2.36 21.13
N HIS A 350 8.75 1.81 22.18
CA HIS A 350 8.26 2.01 23.54
C HIS A 350 9.37 2.38 24.54
N ASP A 351 8.97 2.83 25.71
CA ASP A 351 9.89 3.09 26.81
C ASP A 351 10.51 1.76 27.31
N PRO A 352 11.83 1.69 27.52
CA PRO A 352 12.50 0.48 27.97
C PRO A 352 12.13 0.01 29.38
N THR A 353 11.39 0.80 30.14
CA THR A 353 10.85 0.39 31.47
C THR A 353 9.71 -0.62 31.35
N HIS A 354 9.11 -0.78 30.19
CA HIS A 354 8.05 -1.74 29.92
C HIS A 354 8.60 -3.00 29.25
N THR A 355 8.30 -4.17 29.83
CA THR A 355 8.71 -5.45 29.23
C THR A 355 7.75 -5.88 28.12
N THR A 356 8.23 -6.75 27.24
CA THR A 356 7.41 -7.35 26.17
C THR A 356 6.17 -8.05 26.73
N GLU A 357 6.29 -8.75 27.86
CA GLU A 357 5.18 -9.44 28.53
C GLU A 357 4.12 -8.46 29.05
N GLN A 358 4.54 -7.32 29.64
CA GLN A 358 3.64 -6.28 30.11
C GLN A 358 2.87 -5.67 28.93
N ILE A 359 3.58 -5.36 27.83
CA ILE A 359 2.97 -4.81 26.61
C ILE A 359 1.99 -5.81 26.02
N THR A 360 2.41 -7.07 25.86
CA THR A 360 1.56 -8.13 25.31
C THR A 360 0.28 -8.34 26.15
N LYS A 361 0.38 -8.22 27.48
CA LYS A 361 -0.79 -8.30 28.36
C LYS A 361 -1.77 -7.16 28.09
N VAL A 362 -1.28 -5.93 27.93
CA VAL A 362 -2.12 -4.76 27.61
C VAL A 362 -2.80 -4.93 26.26
N VAL A 363 -2.08 -5.41 25.24
CA VAL A 363 -2.64 -5.72 23.92
C VAL A 363 -3.71 -6.81 24.03
N ASP A 364 -3.43 -7.87 24.78
CA ASP A 364 -4.36 -8.98 25.00
C ASP A 364 -5.67 -8.52 25.66
N GLU A 365 -5.61 -7.63 26.65
CA GLU A 365 -6.80 -7.07 27.31
C GLU A 365 -7.71 -6.34 26.31
N VAL A 366 -7.12 -5.53 25.42
CA VAL A 366 -7.89 -4.77 24.41
C VAL A 366 -8.50 -5.70 23.35
N ILE A 367 -7.73 -6.66 22.87
CA ILE A 367 -8.19 -7.62 21.85
C ILE A 367 -9.26 -8.54 22.44
N GLU A 368 -9.11 -9.04 23.67
CA GLU A 368 -10.06 -9.92 24.31
C GLU A 368 -11.39 -9.21 24.59
N ASP A 369 -11.35 -7.91 24.91
CA ASP A 369 -12.57 -7.11 25.04
C ASP A 369 -13.37 -7.08 23.73
N LEU A 370 -12.72 -6.90 22.57
CA LEU A 370 -13.38 -6.95 21.26
C LEU A 370 -13.89 -8.36 20.89
N ARG A 371 -13.17 -9.40 21.31
CA ARG A 371 -13.54 -10.80 21.04
C ARG A 371 -14.74 -11.26 21.89
N THR A 372 -14.90 -10.73 23.09
CA THR A 372 -15.90 -11.18 24.07
C THR A 372 -17.12 -10.27 24.15
N LYS A 373 -16.99 -9.01 23.79
CA LYS A 373 -18.09 -8.03 23.84
C LYS A 373 -18.39 -7.50 22.44
N PRO A 374 -19.66 -7.47 22.01
CA PRO A 374 -20.03 -6.84 20.76
C PRO A 374 -19.73 -5.34 20.81
N VAL A 375 -19.32 -4.78 19.68
CA VAL A 375 -19.17 -3.33 19.51
C VAL A 375 -20.53 -2.65 19.57
N SER A 376 -20.57 -1.45 20.13
CA SER A 376 -21.81 -0.66 20.13
C SER A 376 -22.14 -0.16 18.70
N ALA A 377 -23.42 0.09 18.44
CA ALA A 377 -23.85 0.67 17.16
C ALA A 377 -23.12 2.00 16.86
N ALA A 378 -22.91 2.83 17.88
CA ALA A 378 -22.20 4.10 17.73
C ALA A 378 -20.73 3.92 17.37
N GLU A 379 -20.05 2.92 17.93
CA GLU A 379 -18.65 2.62 17.61
C GLU A 379 -18.51 2.05 16.20
N LEU A 380 -19.42 1.17 15.79
CA LEU A 380 -19.47 0.63 14.42
C LEU A 380 -19.70 1.76 13.39
N GLU A 381 -20.64 2.67 13.66
CA GLU A 381 -20.88 3.81 12.76
C GLU A 381 -19.69 4.77 12.67
N ARG A 382 -18.96 5.00 13.76
CA ARG A 382 -17.70 5.76 13.70
C ARG A 382 -16.65 5.04 12.85
N ALA A 383 -16.49 3.73 13.02
CA ALA A 383 -15.55 2.94 12.23
C ALA A 383 -15.89 2.97 10.73
N ARG A 384 -17.18 2.86 10.37
CA ARG A 384 -17.66 3.02 8.97
C ARG A 384 -17.38 4.42 8.42
N THR A 385 -17.63 5.46 9.22
CA THR A 385 -17.38 6.85 8.82
C THR A 385 -15.90 7.09 8.56
N LYS A 386 -15.01 6.58 9.43
CA LYS A 386 -13.55 6.66 9.25
C LYS A 386 -13.11 5.91 8.00
N MET A 387 -13.56 4.68 7.82
CA MET A 387 -13.25 3.88 6.64
C MET A 387 -13.73 4.54 5.35
N ARG A 388 -14.91 5.12 5.36
CA ARG A 388 -15.44 5.90 4.23
C ARG A 388 -14.57 7.12 3.94
N SER A 389 -14.17 7.86 4.97
CA SER A 389 -13.26 9.00 4.83
C SER A 389 -11.92 8.58 4.23
N ASP A 390 -11.33 7.49 4.69
CA ASP A 390 -10.06 6.96 4.20
C ASP A 390 -10.18 6.51 2.73
N LEU A 391 -11.28 5.84 2.37
CA LEU A 391 -11.56 5.42 0.99
C LEU A 391 -11.69 6.62 0.06
N TYR A 392 -12.49 7.62 0.44
CA TYR A 392 -12.67 8.82 -0.38
C TYR A 392 -11.38 9.64 -0.45
N GLY A 393 -10.65 9.77 0.67
CA GLY A 393 -9.33 10.41 0.68
C GLY A 393 -8.31 9.70 -0.21
N THR A 394 -8.39 8.38 -0.31
CA THR A 394 -7.57 7.59 -1.24
C THR A 394 -7.94 7.90 -2.69
N ILE A 395 -9.23 7.89 -3.03
CA ILE A 395 -9.74 8.12 -4.39
C ILE A 395 -9.46 9.56 -4.85
N ASP A 396 -9.67 10.54 -3.97
CA ASP A 396 -9.48 11.97 -4.23
C ASP A 396 -8.02 12.43 -4.03
N GLY A 397 -7.13 11.50 -3.79
CA GLY A 397 -5.70 11.76 -3.56
C GLY A 397 -5.01 12.42 -4.75
N SER A 398 -3.85 13.04 -4.50
CA SER A 398 -3.06 13.77 -5.50
C SER A 398 -2.88 12.96 -6.78
N TYR A 399 -3.09 13.62 -7.91
CA TYR A 399 -2.90 13.03 -9.24
C TYR A 399 -3.81 11.83 -9.56
N ARG A 400 -4.90 11.64 -8.82
CA ARG A 400 -5.81 10.49 -8.96
C ARG A 400 -5.12 9.13 -8.74
N LEU A 401 -3.94 9.10 -8.11
CA LEU A 401 -3.15 7.88 -8.00
C LEU A 401 -3.86 6.77 -7.22
N GLY A 402 -4.59 7.11 -6.15
CA GLY A 402 -5.35 6.12 -5.41
C GLY A 402 -6.54 5.57 -6.20
N LEU A 403 -7.23 6.41 -6.99
CA LEU A 403 -8.27 5.96 -7.93
C LEU A 403 -7.70 5.00 -8.97
N VAL A 404 -6.58 5.38 -9.58
CA VAL A 404 -5.87 4.59 -10.59
C VAL A 404 -5.40 3.25 -10.02
N ASP A 405 -4.85 3.25 -8.78
CA ASP A 405 -4.42 2.04 -8.09
C ASP A 405 -5.60 1.08 -7.84
N LEU A 406 -6.72 1.57 -7.32
CA LEU A 406 -7.92 0.75 -7.11
C LEU A 406 -8.46 0.16 -8.42
N LEU A 407 -8.59 0.95 -9.48
CA LEU A 407 -9.05 0.48 -10.77
C LEU A 407 -8.11 -0.58 -11.35
N ALA A 408 -6.79 -0.33 -11.26
CA ALA A 408 -5.76 -1.25 -11.75
C ALA A 408 -5.79 -2.59 -11.02
N VAL A 409 -5.82 -2.57 -9.68
CA VAL A 409 -5.77 -3.82 -8.90
C VAL A 409 -7.04 -4.64 -9.04
N TYR A 410 -8.21 -4.02 -9.14
CA TYR A 410 -9.46 -4.74 -9.42
C TYR A 410 -9.50 -5.31 -10.84
N ALA A 411 -8.99 -4.59 -11.84
CA ALA A 411 -8.84 -5.14 -13.18
C ALA A 411 -7.80 -6.26 -13.24
N LEU A 412 -6.66 -6.11 -12.53
CA LEU A 412 -5.56 -7.08 -12.54
C LEU A 412 -5.93 -8.38 -11.82
N PHE A 413 -6.52 -8.28 -10.63
CA PHE A 413 -6.74 -9.43 -9.75
C PHE A 413 -8.13 -10.05 -9.91
N ASN A 414 -9.15 -9.25 -10.21
CA ASN A 414 -10.55 -9.67 -10.24
C ASN A 414 -11.16 -9.63 -11.64
N ASP A 415 -10.44 -9.11 -12.63
CA ASP A 415 -10.93 -8.87 -14.00
C ASP A 415 -12.19 -7.96 -14.04
N ASN A 416 -12.34 -7.09 -13.05
CA ASN A 416 -13.53 -6.26 -12.87
C ASN A 416 -13.21 -4.94 -12.14
N PRO A 417 -12.85 -3.87 -12.84
CA PRO A 417 -12.58 -2.57 -12.21
C PRO A 417 -13.81 -1.93 -11.56
N ASP A 418 -15.04 -2.31 -11.96
CA ASP A 418 -16.28 -1.77 -11.38
C ASP A 418 -16.51 -2.21 -9.92
N GLU A 419 -15.72 -3.14 -9.39
CA GLU A 419 -15.74 -3.47 -7.96
C GLU A 419 -15.46 -2.26 -7.06
N ILE A 420 -14.75 -1.25 -7.54
CA ILE A 420 -14.56 0.01 -6.83
C ILE A 420 -15.89 0.62 -6.35
N ASN A 421 -16.94 0.52 -7.15
CA ASN A 421 -18.28 1.04 -6.86
C ASN A 421 -19.05 0.23 -5.80
N ARG A 422 -18.51 -0.92 -5.35
CA ARG A 422 -19.12 -1.83 -4.37
C ARG A 422 -18.38 -1.88 -3.04
N ILE A 423 -17.20 -1.26 -2.94
CA ILE A 423 -16.38 -1.28 -1.72
C ILE A 423 -17.18 -0.80 -0.51
N GLU A 424 -17.83 0.34 -0.63
CA GLU A 424 -18.59 0.97 0.45
C GLU A 424 -19.76 0.07 0.92
N GLU A 425 -20.45 -0.59 -0.03
CA GLU A 425 -21.54 -1.50 0.27
C GLU A 425 -21.07 -2.72 1.12
N GLY A 426 -19.85 -3.21 0.87
CA GLY A 426 -19.25 -4.27 1.67
C GLY A 426 -19.12 -3.88 3.15
N PHE A 427 -18.65 -2.67 3.44
CA PHE A 427 -18.53 -2.15 4.81
C PHE A 427 -19.89 -1.88 5.47
N VAL A 428 -20.88 -1.41 4.73
CA VAL A 428 -22.23 -1.15 5.24
C VAL A 428 -22.90 -2.45 5.72
N LYS A 429 -22.64 -3.59 5.07
CA LYS A 429 -23.19 -4.90 5.43
C LYS A 429 -22.60 -5.53 6.69
N VAL A 430 -21.49 -5.02 7.21
CA VAL A 430 -20.84 -5.55 8.42
C VAL A 430 -21.70 -5.25 9.65
N THR A 431 -21.97 -6.26 10.47
CA THR A 431 -22.73 -6.14 11.73
C THR A 431 -21.82 -6.25 12.96
N PRO A 432 -22.26 -5.84 14.16
CA PRO A 432 -21.51 -6.07 15.39
C PRO A 432 -21.18 -7.54 15.63
N GLU A 433 -22.08 -8.45 15.29
CA GLU A 433 -21.89 -9.90 15.42
C GLU A 433 -20.82 -10.41 14.47
N LEU A 434 -20.77 -9.89 13.23
CA LEU A 434 -19.71 -10.23 12.27
C LEU A 434 -18.36 -9.71 12.72
N ILE A 435 -18.27 -8.48 13.28
CA ILE A 435 -17.05 -7.96 13.91
C ILE A 435 -16.57 -8.91 15.01
N GLN A 436 -17.45 -9.29 15.94
CA GLN A 436 -17.09 -10.17 17.05
C GLN A 436 -16.66 -11.55 16.57
N LYS A 437 -17.40 -12.16 15.66
CA LYS A 437 -17.06 -13.47 15.06
C LYS A 437 -15.70 -13.41 14.36
N THR A 438 -15.43 -12.36 13.58
CA THR A 438 -14.16 -12.17 12.89
C THR A 438 -13.02 -11.98 13.89
N ALA A 439 -13.22 -11.19 14.94
CA ALA A 439 -12.22 -11.04 16.00
C ALA A 439 -11.94 -12.37 16.73
N GLN A 440 -12.96 -13.16 17.04
CA GLN A 440 -12.81 -14.49 17.65
C GLN A 440 -12.01 -15.45 16.77
N GLU A 441 -12.23 -15.42 15.46
CA GLU A 441 -11.57 -16.32 14.52
C GLU A 441 -10.15 -15.89 14.16
N TYR A 442 -9.91 -14.60 13.92
CA TYR A 442 -8.65 -14.10 13.38
C TYR A 442 -7.73 -13.44 14.42
N LEU A 443 -8.26 -12.85 15.52
CA LEU A 443 -7.45 -12.24 16.56
C LEU A 443 -7.17 -13.18 17.75
N ARG A 444 -7.12 -14.48 17.52
CA ARG A 444 -6.72 -15.47 18.52
C ARG A 444 -5.21 -15.51 18.71
N LYS A 445 -4.74 -15.83 19.91
CA LYS A 445 -3.30 -15.92 20.23
C LYS A 445 -2.55 -16.87 19.28
N THR A 446 -3.18 -17.99 18.91
CA THR A 446 -2.60 -18.96 17.98
C THR A 446 -2.44 -18.44 16.54
N ASN A 447 -3.03 -17.31 16.17
CA ASN A 447 -2.84 -16.65 14.88
C ASN A 447 -1.88 -15.46 14.96
N ARG A 448 -1.33 -15.17 16.15
CA ARG A 448 -0.44 -14.04 16.38
C ARG A 448 1.01 -14.38 16.11
N SER A 449 1.73 -13.44 15.51
CA SER A 449 3.19 -13.42 15.44
C SER A 449 3.69 -12.12 16.04
N ILE A 450 4.65 -12.19 16.95
CA ILE A 450 5.26 -11.03 17.63
C ILE A 450 6.73 -10.95 17.23
N TYR A 451 7.17 -9.79 16.80
CA TYR A 451 8.56 -9.51 16.52
C TYR A 451 9.04 -8.28 17.30
N VAL A 452 10.08 -8.46 18.13
CA VAL A 452 10.62 -7.43 19.01
C VAL A 452 12.02 -7.02 18.55
N VAL A 453 12.30 -5.73 18.60
CA VAL A 453 13.65 -5.16 18.40
C VAL A 453 14.15 -4.63 19.74
N GLU A 454 15.33 -5.08 20.17
CA GLU A 454 15.97 -4.66 21.41
C GLU A 454 17.20 -3.78 21.11
N PRO A 455 17.39 -2.64 21.76
CA PRO A 455 18.62 -1.87 21.67
C PRO A 455 19.83 -2.64 22.20
N ALA A 456 21.00 -2.48 21.59
CA ALA A 456 22.23 -3.15 22.04
C ALA A 456 22.60 -2.87 23.52
N ALA A 457 22.30 -1.66 24.01
CA ALA A 457 22.59 -1.23 25.38
C ALA A 457 21.73 -1.95 26.45
N ALA A 458 20.55 -2.46 26.09
CA ALA A 458 19.65 -3.15 27.04
C ALA A 458 20.24 -4.47 27.53
N ARG A 459 20.99 -5.20 26.71
CA ARG A 459 21.66 -6.47 27.12
C ARG A 459 22.83 -6.29 28.07
N SER A 460 23.56 -5.16 27.99
CA SER A 460 24.71 -4.93 28.88
C SER A 460 24.30 -4.74 30.36
N ASN A 461 23.08 -4.26 30.61
CA ASN A 461 22.55 -4.06 31.95
C ASN A 461 21.93 -5.33 32.55
N ALA A 462 21.31 -6.19 31.74
CA ALA A 462 20.79 -7.48 32.20
C ALA A 462 21.91 -8.49 32.58
N ALA A 463 23.04 -8.45 31.84
CA ALA A 463 24.20 -9.29 32.15
C ALA A 463 24.99 -8.82 33.40
N LYS A 464 24.83 -7.57 33.83
CA LYS A 464 25.48 -7.01 35.03
C LYS A 464 24.64 -7.14 36.32
N GLY A 465 23.32 -7.37 36.20
CA GLY A 465 22.41 -7.56 37.32
C GLY A 465 22.28 -9.00 37.84
N GLY A 466 22.94 -9.97 37.23
CA GLY A 466 22.91 -11.37 37.59
C GLY A 466 24.27 -11.87 38.19
N LYS A 467 24.82 -11.15 39.15
CA LYS A 467 25.91 -11.65 39.98
C LYS A 467 25.54 -11.55 41.46
#